data_47f8b8bd1a4deb62225243a6268a4395
#
_entry.id   47f8b8bd1a4deb62225243a6268a4395
#
_cell.length_a   1.000
_cell.length_b   1.000
_cell.length_c   1.000
_cell.angle_alpha   90.00
_cell.angle_beta   90.00
_cell.angle_gamma   90.00
#
_symmetry.space_group_name_H-M   'P 1'
#
loop_
_entity.id
_entity.type
_entity.pdbx_description
1 polymer ?
#
loop_
_entity_poly.entity_id
_entity_poly.type
_entity_poly.pdbx_seq_one_letter_code
_entity_poly.pdbx_strand_id
1 'polypeptide(L)'
;MNLKIPKELKVKCWDFLKKNNLGNRLEANGNKEQQFVGLIGEIMVVNLFGLEYKFSQGFDGGFDFIYKGKKIDVKTMGRTVDPKPYFVNNFIAFQKDFNCDYYIFTSLNKKTNELTICGYLSKEDLLKKSTLYKKGTKRTRTNGTSFILKADTYEIENFNLKKYKIWTV
;
A
#
# COMPACT_ATOMS: atom_id res chain seq x y z
N MET A 1 5.13 13.41 4.29
CA MET A 1 6.07 13.71 3.18
C MET A 1 5.33 13.46 1.88
N ASN A 2 5.35 14.43 0.95
CA ASN A 2 4.70 14.31 -0.36
C ASN A 2 5.78 14.18 -1.45
N LEU A 3 5.57 13.26 -2.37
CA LEU A 3 6.45 12.95 -3.48
C LEU A 3 5.68 13.13 -4.79
N LYS A 4 6.21 13.95 -5.71
CA LYS A 4 5.63 14.12 -7.04
C LYS A 4 6.00 12.93 -7.92
N ILE A 5 5.01 12.33 -8.58
CA ILE A 5 5.24 11.15 -9.43
C ILE A 5 5.70 11.59 -10.81
N PRO A 6 6.89 11.14 -11.28
CA PRO A 6 7.37 11.43 -12.64
C PRO A 6 6.42 10.88 -13.71
N LYS A 7 6.24 11.62 -14.80
CA LYS A 7 5.39 11.17 -15.91
C LYS A 7 5.92 9.86 -16.53
N GLU A 8 7.23 9.78 -16.69
CA GLU A 8 7.92 8.61 -17.27
C GLU A 8 7.67 7.35 -16.43
N LEU A 9 7.65 7.49 -15.11
CA LEU A 9 7.35 6.37 -14.23
C LEU A 9 5.94 5.85 -14.43
N LYS A 10 4.96 6.75 -14.60
CA LYS A 10 3.57 6.34 -14.86
C LYS A 10 3.44 5.56 -16.18
N VAL A 11 4.13 6.01 -17.22
CA VAL A 11 4.14 5.31 -18.52
C VAL A 11 4.75 3.92 -18.36
N LYS A 12 5.93 3.82 -17.73
CA LYS A 12 6.60 2.53 -17.47
C LYS A 12 5.70 1.55 -16.69
N CYS A 13 5.02 2.03 -15.64
CA CYS A 13 4.11 1.20 -14.86
C CYS A 13 2.92 0.69 -15.70
N TRP A 14 2.30 1.54 -16.50
CA TRP A 14 1.20 1.12 -17.37
C TRP A 14 1.64 0.13 -18.44
N ASP A 15 2.80 0.35 -19.07
CA ASP A 15 3.32 -0.57 -20.08
C ASP A 15 3.69 -1.93 -19.48
N PHE A 16 4.21 -1.95 -18.27
CA PHE A 16 4.43 -3.20 -17.53
C PHE A 16 3.10 -3.91 -17.24
N LEU A 17 2.09 -3.21 -16.74
CA LEU A 17 0.80 -3.79 -16.39
C LEU A 17 -0.04 -4.23 -17.60
N LYS A 18 0.16 -3.66 -18.79
CA LYS A 18 -0.48 -4.17 -20.03
C LYS A 18 -0.04 -5.61 -20.32
N LYS A 19 1.22 -5.94 -20.04
CA LYS A 19 1.84 -7.25 -20.32
C LYS A 19 1.73 -8.22 -19.15
N ASN A 20 1.47 -7.71 -17.92
CA ASN A 20 1.55 -8.48 -16.69
C ASN A 20 0.29 -8.29 -15.83
N ASN A 21 -0.07 -9.32 -15.07
CA ASN A 21 -1.17 -9.25 -14.10
C ASN A 21 -0.63 -9.48 -12.69
N LEU A 22 -0.49 -8.39 -11.93
CA LEU A 22 -0.07 -8.40 -10.53
C LEU A 22 -1.24 -8.67 -9.56
N GLY A 23 -2.47 -8.73 -10.07
CA GLY A 23 -3.69 -8.89 -9.27
C GLY A 23 -4.09 -10.34 -8.98
N ASN A 24 -3.32 -11.32 -9.45
CA ASN A 24 -3.67 -12.73 -9.24
C ASN A 24 -3.26 -13.19 -7.83
N ARG A 25 -4.00 -12.74 -6.82
CA ARG A 25 -3.76 -12.98 -5.39
C ARG A 25 -4.94 -13.73 -4.77
N LEU A 26 -5.26 -14.92 -5.28
CA LEU A 26 -6.37 -15.74 -4.75
C LEU A 26 -7.72 -14.99 -4.75
N GLU A 27 -8.31 -14.77 -3.58
CA GLU A 27 -9.65 -14.17 -3.43
C GLU A 27 -9.70 -12.64 -3.62
N ALA A 28 -8.57 -11.95 -3.68
CA ALA A 28 -8.49 -10.49 -3.64
C ALA A 28 -7.77 -9.90 -4.85
N ASN A 29 -8.19 -10.28 -6.04
CA ASN A 29 -7.65 -9.76 -7.28
C ASN A 29 -7.99 -8.27 -7.45
N GLY A 30 -6.97 -7.42 -7.40
CA GLY A 30 -7.09 -6.01 -7.74
C GLY A 30 -7.28 -5.80 -9.25
N ASN A 31 -8.13 -4.84 -9.63
CA ASN A 31 -8.20 -4.42 -11.03
C ASN A 31 -6.91 -3.69 -11.46
N LYS A 32 -6.74 -3.42 -12.77
CA LYS A 32 -5.53 -2.78 -13.32
C LYS A 32 -5.21 -1.43 -12.67
N GLU A 33 -6.23 -0.64 -12.33
CA GLU A 33 -6.03 0.65 -11.65
C GLU A 33 -5.49 0.46 -10.21
N GLN A 34 -6.01 -0.53 -9.48
CA GLN A 34 -5.52 -0.86 -8.15
C GLN A 34 -4.08 -1.39 -8.19
N GLN A 35 -3.77 -2.23 -9.19
CA GLN A 35 -2.40 -2.70 -9.43
C GLN A 35 -1.45 -1.53 -9.73
N PHE A 36 -1.89 -0.57 -10.56
CA PHE A 36 -1.12 0.62 -10.89
C PHE A 36 -0.83 1.47 -9.64
N VAL A 37 -1.84 1.70 -8.80
CA VAL A 37 -1.69 2.44 -7.54
C VAL A 37 -0.67 1.76 -6.62
N GLY A 38 -0.76 0.44 -6.47
CA GLY A 38 0.19 -0.35 -5.67
C GLY A 38 1.61 -0.22 -6.20
N LEU A 39 1.80 -0.50 -7.48
CA LEU A 39 3.10 -0.48 -8.16
C LEU A 39 3.80 0.90 -8.07
N ILE A 40 3.04 1.99 -8.30
CA ILE A 40 3.58 3.36 -8.14
C ILE A 40 4.06 3.60 -6.72
N GLY A 41 3.27 3.22 -5.71
CA GLY A 41 3.65 3.42 -4.32
C GLY A 41 4.90 2.65 -3.93
N GLU A 42 4.98 1.39 -4.33
CA GLU A 42 6.13 0.52 -4.12
C GLU A 42 7.40 1.12 -4.73
N ILE A 43 7.39 1.45 -6.03
CA ILE A 43 8.55 2.04 -6.72
C ILE A 43 8.99 3.36 -6.06
N MET A 44 8.04 4.25 -5.76
CA MET A 44 8.35 5.54 -5.16
C MET A 44 8.98 5.40 -3.77
N VAL A 45 8.53 4.41 -2.98
CA VAL A 45 9.12 4.14 -1.67
C VAL A 45 10.49 3.49 -1.81
N VAL A 46 10.66 2.48 -2.66
CA VAL A 46 11.97 1.85 -2.92
C VAL A 46 13.01 2.90 -3.33
N ASN A 47 12.65 3.79 -4.26
CA ASN A 47 13.54 4.88 -4.70
C ASN A 47 13.85 5.87 -3.56
N LEU A 48 12.88 6.15 -2.66
CA LEU A 48 13.11 7.00 -1.49
C LEU A 48 14.16 6.41 -0.53
N PHE A 49 14.26 5.08 -0.47
CA PHE A 49 15.31 4.38 0.29
C PHE A 49 16.66 4.29 -0.44
N GLY A 50 16.77 4.92 -1.62
CA GLY A 50 18.00 4.89 -2.44
C GLY A 50 18.26 3.55 -3.10
N LEU A 51 17.24 2.71 -3.24
CA LEU A 51 17.32 1.40 -3.88
C LEU A 51 16.80 1.47 -5.32
N GLU A 52 17.34 0.61 -6.20
CA GLU A 52 16.84 0.46 -7.55
C GLU A 52 15.65 -0.51 -7.58
N TYR A 53 14.52 -0.08 -8.12
CA TYR A 53 13.36 -0.94 -8.31
C TYR A 53 13.52 -1.82 -9.55
N LYS A 54 13.31 -3.14 -9.37
CA LYS A 54 13.31 -4.11 -10.47
C LYS A 54 11.90 -4.63 -10.70
N PHE A 55 11.35 -4.37 -11.89
CA PHE A 55 10.08 -4.94 -12.29
C PHE A 55 10.16 -6.47 -12.34
N SER A 56 9.35 -7.14 -11.54
CA SER A 56 9.27 -8.59 -11.50
C SER A 56 7.83 -9.08 -11.63
N GLN A 57 7.67 -10.32 -12.05
CA GLN A 57 6.38 -11.01 -12.10
C GLN A 57 6.35 -12.08 -10.99
N GLY A 58 5.13 -12.36 -10.51
CA GLY A 58 4.90 -13.43 -9.56
C GLY A 58 4.86 -12.97 -8.11
N PHE A 59 4.93 -13.95 -7.21
CA PHE A 59 4.90 -13.71 -5.78
C PHE A 59 6.30 -13.29 -5.29
N ASP A 60 6.36 -12.17 -4.62
CA ASP A 60 7.57 -11.51 -4.13
C ASP A 60 8.07 -12.02 -2.75
N GLY A 61 7.50 -13.12 -2.26
CA GLY A 61 7.83 -13.65 -0.92
C GLY A 61 7.09 -12.93 0.22
N GLY A 62 6.17 -12.01 -0.12
CA GLY A 62 5.33 -11.29 0.84
C GLY A 62 5.94 -10.02 1.42
N PHE A 63 6.94 -9.45 0.73
CA PHE A 63 7.51 -8.14 1.01
C PHE A 63 8.05 -7.53 -0.28
N ASP A 64 8.07 -6.22 -0.37
CA ASP A 64 8.46 -5.51 -1.60
C ASP A 64 9.98 -5.29 -1.69
N PHE A 65 10.66 -5.07 -0.56
CA PHE A 65 12.12 -4.88 -0.53
C PHE A 65 12.72 -5.14 0.85
N ILE A 66 14.07 -5.23 0.87
CA ILE A 66 14.85 -5.35 2.11
C ILE A 66 15.67 -4.07 2.31
N TYR A 67 15.59 -3.50 3.51
CA TYR A 67 16.42 -2.37 3.90
C TYR A 67 17.05 -2.63 5.28
N LYS A 68 18.40 -2.55 5.37
CA LYS A 68 19.16 -2.86 6.60
C LYS A 68 18.73 -4.17 7.27
N GLY A 69 18.54 -5.22 6.46
CA GLY A 69 18.14 -6.55 6.93
C GLY A 69 16.66 -6.69 7.32
N LYS A 70 15.84 -5.65 7.16
CA LYS A 70 14.40 -5.68 7.44
C LYS A 70 13.60 -5.81 6.16
N LYS A 71 12.61 -6.71 6.16
CA LYS A 71 11.65 -6.92 5.08
C LYS A 71 10.51 -5.93 5.18
N ILE A 72 10.26 -5.18 4.13
CA ILE A 72 9.31 -4.07 4.10
C ILE A 72 8.29 -4.29 2.99
N ASP A 73 7.03 -4.09 3.33
CA ASP A 73 5.88 -4.14 2.42
C ASP A 73 5.20 -2.76 2.35
N VAL A 74 4.90 -2.28 1.17
CA VAL A 74 4.28 -0.98 0.91
C VAL A 74 2.80 -1.14 0.59
N LYS A 75 1.95 -0.51 1.36
CA LYS A 75 0.49 -0.52 1.13
C LYS A 75 0.03 0.85 0.67
N THR A 76 -0.43 0.94 -0.58
CA THR A 76 -0.83 2.20 -1.21
C THR A 76 -2.33 2.29 -1.40
N MET A 77 -2.92 3.37 -0.89
CA MET A 77 -4.34 3.68 -1.08
C MET A 77 -4.51 4.72 -2.19
N GLY A 78 -5.25 4.38 -3.25
CA GLY A 78 -5.65 5.34 -4.29
C GLY A 78 -6.78 6.24 -3.81
N ARG A 79 -6.60 7.56 -3.89
CA ARG A 79 -7.56 8.57 -3.44
C ARG A 79 -7.68 9.70 -4.48
N THR A 80 -8.66 10.58 -4.29
CA THR A 80 -8.86 11.80 -5.10
C THR A 80 -8.63 13.08 -4.30
N VAL A 81 -8.24 12.93 -3.03
CA VAL A 81 -7.93 14.00 -2.08
C VAL A 81 -6.72 13.59 -1.25
N ASP A 82 -6.07 14.55 -0.63
CA ASP A 82 -4.94 14.30 0.25
C ASP A 82 -5.36 13.51 1.51
N PRO A 83 -4.47 12.65 2.04
CA PRO A 83 -4.81 11.83 3.19
C PRO A 83 -5.00 12.69 4.44
N LYS A 84 -6.05 12.38 5.20
CA LYS A 84 -6.34 12.99 6.50
C LYS A 84 -6.01 12.01 7.64
N PRO A 85 -5.83 12.49 8.88
CA PRO A 85 -5.50 11.63 10.04
C PRO A 85 -6.47 10.46 10.25
N TYR A 86 -7.75 10.68 10.01
CA TYR A 86 -8.83 9.68 10.18
C TYR A 86 -9.07 8.81 8.93
N PHE A 87 -8.28 8.96 7.87
CA PHE A 87 -8.41 8.08 6.71
C PHE A 87 -7.84 6.70 7.01
N VAL A 88 -8.59 5.70 6.57
CA VAL A 88 -8.32 4.29 6.82
C VAL A 88 -7.40 3.71 5.73
N ASN A 89 -6.45 2.91 6.16
CA ASN A 89 -5.67 2.01 5.30
C ASN A 89 -6.09 0.58 5.60
N ASN A 90 -6.15 -0.24 4.58
CA ASN A 90 -6.53 -1.64 4.71
C ASN A 90 -5.47 -2.57 4.17
N PHE A 91 -5.39 -3.73 4.81
CA PHE A 91 -4.67 -4.86 4.24
C PHE A 91 -5.43 -6.17 4.48
N ILE A 92 -5.31 -7.10 3.54
CA ILE A 92 -6.07 -8.34 3.55
C ILE A 92 -5.49 -9.28 4.59
N ALA A 93 -6.35 -9.90 5.42
CA ALA A 93 -5.94 -10.61 6.61
C ALA A 93 -5.01 -11.80 6.37
N PHE A 94 -5.10 -12.49 5.21
CA PHE A 94 -4.18 -13.60 4.92
C PHE A 94 -2.71 -13.15 4.78
N GLN A 95 -2.46 -11.86 4.48
CA GLN A 95 -1.11 -11.32 4.40
C GLN A 95 -0.41 -11.22 5.77
N LYS A 96 -1.14 -11.39 6.88
CA LYS A 96 -0.56 -11.43 8.22
C LYS A 96 0.51 -12.53 8.38
N ASP A 97 0.39 -13.61 7.61
CA ASP A 97 1.30 -14.76 7.67
C ASP A 97 2.54 -14.59 6.78
N PHE A 98 2.60 -13.52 5.97
CA PHE A 98 3.74 -13.23 5.12
C PHE A 98 4.98 -12.83 5.95
N ASN A 99 6.15 -13.14 5.44
CA ASN A 99 7.42 -12.86 6.10
C ASN A 99 7.84 -11.39 5.88
N CYS A 100 7.15 -10.48 6.57
CA CYS A 100 7.37 -9.04 6.51
C CYS A 100 7.60 -8.50 7.92
N ASP A 101 8.57 -7.59 8.10
CA ASP A 101 8.86 -6.95 9.40
C ASP A 101 8.08 -5.64 9.58
N TYR A 102 7.95 -4.84 8.51
CA TYR A 102 7.35 -3.52 8.56
C TYR A 102 6.45 -3.24 7.37
N TYR A 103 5.39 -2.49 7.63
CA TYR A 103 4.49 -1.97 6.62
C TYR A 103 4.64 -0.46 6.52
N ILE A 104 4.82 0.05 5.29
CA ILE A 104 4.78 1.48 4.98
C ILE A 104 3.46 1.78 4.28
N PHE A 105 2.69 2.71 4.85
CA PHE A 105 1.41 3.12 4.29
C PHE A 105 1.54 4.41 3.51
N THR A 106 1.03 4.40 2.28
CA THR A 106 1.07 5.54 1.38
C THR A 106 -0.30 5.84 0.79
N SER A 107 -0.49 7.05 0.33
CA SER A 107 -1.72 7.51 -0.33
C SER A 107 -1.38 8.21 -1.63
N LEU A 108 -1.85 7.67 -2.75
CA LEU A 108 -1.75 8.28 -4.07
C LEU A 108 -2.96 9.18 -4.32
N ASN A 109 -2.76 10.50 -4.40
CA ASN A 109 -3.77 11.42 -4.91
C ASN A 109 -3.77 11.39 -6.43
N LYS A 110 -4.78 10.75 -7.02
CA LYS A 110 -4.91 10.56 -8.46
C LYS A 110 -5.18 11.86 -9.25
N LYS A 111 -5.66 12.92 -8.56
CA LYS A 111 -5.89 14.23 -9.19
C LYS A 111 -4.60 15.05 -9.31
N THR A 112 -3.82 15.10 -8.23
CA THR A 112 -2.56 15.89 -8.20
C THR A 112 -1.35 15.09 -8.69
N ASN A 113 -1.46 13.75 -8.78
CA ASN A 113 -0.35 12.83 -9.07
C ASN A 113 0.77 12.93 -8.02
N GLU A 114 0.38 13.01 -6.76
CA GLU A 114 1.30 13.05 -5.63
C GLU A 114 1.10 11.84 -4.72
N LEU A 115 2.20 11.28 -4.26
CA LEU A 115 2.23 10.20 -3.27
C LEU A 115 2.59 10.78 -1.91
N THR A 116 1.71 10.60 -0.93
CA THR A 116 1.98 10.95 0.47
C THR A 116 2.40 9.71 1.24
N ILE A 117 3.54 9.78 1.94
CA ILE A 117 3.91 8.79 2.94
C ILE A 117 3.09 9.08 4.20
N CYS A 118 2.11 8.24 4.51
CA CYS A 118 1.23 8.40 5.67
C CYS A 118 1.93 8.02 6.97
N GLY A 119 2.76 6.99 6.94
CA GLY A 119 3.52 6.51 8.09
C GLY A 119 3.85 5.03 7.96
N TYR A 120 4.34 4.43 9.05
CA TYR A 120 4.72 3.03 9.09
C TYR A 120 4.39 2.37 10.43
N LEU A 121 4.34 1.04 10.43
CA LEU A 121 4.26 0.21 11.65
C LEU A 121 5.08 -1.07 11.49
N SER A 122 5.56 -1.63 12.60
CA SER A 122 5.97 -3.03 12.61
C SER A 122 4.74 -3.93 12.39
N LYS A 123 4.97 -5.15 11.91
CA LYS A 123 3.90 -6.13 11.73
C LYS A 123 3.14 -6.37 13.04
N GLU A 124 3.85 -6.50 14.17
CA GLU A 124 3.26 -6.67 15.49
C GLU A 124 2.37 -5.49 15.88
N ASP A 125 2.87 -4.25 15.78
CA ASP A 125 2.10 -3.03 16.07
C ASP A 125 0.86 -2.91 15.16
N LEU A 126 0.99 -3.29 13.89
CA LEU A 126 -0.12 -3.24 12.93
C LEU A 126 -1.24 -4.20 13.36
N LEU A 127 -0.92 -5.45 13.65
CA LEU A 127 -1.91 -6.45 14.07
C LEU A 127 -2.56 -6.09 15.42
N LYS A 128 -1.80 -5.47 16.32
CA LYS A 128 -2.30 -5.06 17.64
C LYS A 128 -3.23 -3.83 17.56
N LYS A 129 -2.95 -2.89 16.66
CA LYS A 129 -3.67 -1.60 16.58
C LYS A 129 -4.80 -1.57 15.55
N SER A 130 -4.79 -2.47 14.58
CA SER A 130 -5.80 -2.51 13.53
C SER A 130 -7.06 -3.26 13.97
N THR A 131 -8.19 -2.92 13.37
CA THR A 131 -9.46 -3.63 13.56
C THR A 131 -9.66 -4.64 12.44
N LEU A 132 -9.92 -5.90 12.79
CA LEU A 132 -10.25 -6.96 11.84
C LEU A 132 -11.75 -6.95 11.53
N TYR A 133 -12.09 -6.79 10.27
CA TYR A 133 -13.43 -6.95 9.74
C TYR A 133 -13.54 -8.20 8.87
N LYS A 134 -14.62 -8.96 9.06
CA LYS A 134 -14.87 -10.20 8.33
C LYS A 134 -15.35 -9.93 6.90
N LYS A 135 -15.08 -10.86 5.99
CA LYS A 135 -15.68 -10.92 4.64
C LYS A 135 -17.19 -10.77 4.76
N GLY A 136 -17.79 -10.00 3.87
CA GLY A 136 -19.22 -9.70 3.90
C GLY A 136 -19.61 -8.49 4.78
N THR A 137 -18.71 -7.95 5.59
CA THR A 137 -19.01 -6.76 6.39
C THR A 137 -19.22 -5.54 5.48
N LYS A 138 -20.32 -4.82 5.67
CA LYS A 138 -20.59 -3.54 5.01
C LYS A 138 -19.78 -2.44 5.70
N ARG A 139 -18.99 -1.72 4.92
CA ARG A 139 -18.22 -0.56 5.37
C ARG A 139 -18.70 0.69 4.67
N THR A 140 -18.72 1.83 5.37
CA THR A 140 -19.11 3.14 4.82
C THR A 140 -17.93 4.09 4.89
N ARG A 141 -17.61 4.72 3.77
CA ARG A 141 -16.56 5.74 3.68
C ARG A 141 -17.06 7.08 4.21
N THR A 142 -16.15 7.98 4.52
CA THR A 142 -16.47 9.35 5.00
C THR A 142 -17.30 10.18 4.03
N ASN A 143 -17.31 9.84 2.74
CA ASN A 143 -18.15 10.47 1.71
C ASN A 143 -19.54 9.82 1.57
N GLY A 144 -19.93 8.93 2.50
CA GLY A 144 -21.21 8.24 2.50
C GLY A 144 -21.33 7.01 1.60
N THR A 145 -20.34 6.75 0.72
CA THR A 145 -20.38 5.54 -0.13
C THR A 145 -20.12 4.29 0.69
N SER A 146 -20.94 3.25 0.46
CA SER A 146 -20.79 1.96 1.14
C SER A 146 -20.26 0.90 0.18
N PHE A 147 -19.58 -0.10 0.74
CA PHE A 147 -19.09 -1.27 0.03
C PHE A 147 -19.08 -2.48 0.97
N ILE A 148 -19.02 -3.68 0.37
CA ILE A 148 -18.94 -4.93 1.11
C ILE A 148 -17.52 -5.47 0.98
N LEU A 149 -16.92 -5.90 2.08
CA LEU A 149 -15.59 -6.51 2.10
C LEU A 149 -15.61 -7.87 1.41
N LYS A 150 -14.70 -8.05 0.45
CA LYS A 150 -14.58 -9.28 -0.34
C LYS A 150 -13.71 -10.35 0.34
N ALA A 151 -12.94 -9.95 1.36
CA ALA A 151 -12.08 -10.81 2.19
C ALA A 151 -12.00 -10.25 3.60
N ASP A 152 -11.56 -11.09 4.55
CA ASP A 152 -11.20 -10.63 5.88
C ASP A 152 -10.12 -9.53 5.76
N THR A 153 -10.35 -8.38 6.38
CA THR A 153 -9.54 -7.17 6.16
C THR A 153 -9.23 -6.49 7.46
N TYR A 154 -7.97 -6.18 7.69
CA TYR A 154 -7.55 -5.27 8.76
C TYR A 154 -7.65 -3.83 8.28
N GLU A 155 -8.16 -2.96 9.15
CA GLU A 155 -8.23 -1.51 8.91
C GLU A 155 -7.49 -0.75 10.02
N ILE A 156 -6.73 0.27 9.62
CA ILE A 156 -6.02 1.16 10.53
C ILE A 156 -6.06 2.60 10.02
N GLU A 157 -6.36 3.57 10.88
CA GLU A 157 -6.36 4.98 10.54
C GLU A 157 -4.94 5.56 10.53
N ASN A 158 -4.73 6.61 9.73
CA ASN A 158 -3.43 7.28 9.60
C ASN A 158 -2.89 7.83 10.94
N PHE A 159 -3.74 8.29 11.86
CA PHE A 159 -3.29 8.84 13.14
C PHE A 159 -2.65 7.77 14.07
N ASN A 160 -2.91 6.48 13.81
CA ASN A 160 -2.31 5.36 14.53
C ASN A 160 -0.93 4.96 13.98
N LEU A 161 -0.54 5.51 12.83
CA LEU A 161 0.75 5.23 12.21
C LEU A 161 1.87 6.04 12.87
N LYS A 162 3.04 5.43 12.98
CA LYS A 162 4.26 6.16 13.33
C LYS A 162 4.64 7.09 12.19
N LYS A 163 4.97 8.34 12.49
CA LYS A 163 5.42 9.29 11.47
C LYS A 163 6.70 8.79 10.81
N TYR A 164 6.72 8.83 9.49
CA TYR A 164 7.92 8.52 8.74
C TYR A 164 9.01 9.56 9.10
N LYS A 165 10.00 9.11 9.82
CA LYS A 165 11.31 9.76 9.91
C LYS A 165 12.23 8.92 9.05
N ILE A 166 13.05 9.56 8.20
CA ILE A 166 14.10 8.83 7.47
C ILE A 166 14.77 7.93 8.49
N TRP A 167 14.80 6.62 8.21
CA TRP A 167 15.39 5.63 9.11
C TRP A 167 16.90 5.90 9.21
N THR A 168 17.24 6.93 9.98
CA THR A 168 18.61 7.17 10.45
C THR A 168 18.81 6.19 11.59
N VAL A 169 19.34 5.02 11.25
CA VAL A 169 19.96 4.10 12.20
C VAL A 169 21.43 4.03 11.86
#